data_fecaf4ba08ada57cbe0af84331bf442e
#
_entry.id   fecaf4ba08ada57cbe0af84331bf442e
#
_cell.length_a   1.000
_cell.length_b   1.000
_cell.length_c   1.000
_cell.angle_alpha   90.00
_cell.angle_beta   90.00
_cell.angle_gamma   90.00
#
_symmetry.space_group_name_H-M   'P 1'
#
loop_
_entity.id
_entity.type
_entity.pdbx_description
1 polymer ?
#
loop_
_entity_poly.entity_id
_entity_poly.type
_entity_poly.pdbx_seq_one_letter_code
_entity_poly.pdbx_strand_id
1 'polypeptide(L)'
;MIRAEGVCKSFDKKEVLTDIDAVFEPGKVNLIIGKSGSGKTVLLKSLIGLHSIDKGKIFYNDRDITVMNNKQIKDIRKELGVVFQGGALFDSLSVLENVKFPLNLFSSMTEKEKTERAIFCLNRVNLNNVENLYPAEISGGMKKRVAIARAIVLQPKYLFCDEP
;
A
#
# COMPACT_ATOMS: atom_id res chain seq x y z
N MET A 1 9.71 11.83 4.24
CA MET A 1 10.69 11.50 3.18
C MET A 1 10.98 10.01 3.21
N ILE A 2 11.08 9.36 2.05
CA ILE A 2 11.57 7.98 1.94
C ILE A 2 12.86 8.03 1.12
N ARG A 3 13.88 7.27 1.55
CA ARG A 3 15.17 7.14 0.82
C ARG A 3 15.47 5.65 0.62
N ALA A 4 15.93 5.33 -0.57
CA ALA A 4 16.58 4.06 -0.91
C ALA A 4 18.04 4.37 -1.22
N GLU A 5 18.99 3.60 -0.68
CA GLU A 5 20.43 3.80 -0.81
C GLU A 5 21.09 2.47 -1.19
N GLY A 6 21.64 2.38 -2.38
CA GLY A 6 22.35 1.21 -2.90
C GLY A 6 21.49 -0.07 -2.92
N VAL A 7 20.18 0.05 -3.18
CA VAL A 7 19.26 -1.08 -3.05
C VAL A 7 19.47 -2.09 -4.18
N CYS A 8 19.78 -3.34 -3.79
CA CYS A 8 19.86 -4.48 -4.70
C CYS A 8 18.84 -5.55 -4.31
N LYS A 9 18.26 -6.21 -5.33
CA LYS A 9 17.36 -7.35 -5.17
C LYS A 9 17.48 -8.32 -6.33
N SER A 10 17.64 -9.60 -5.99
CA SER A 10 17.67 -10.69 -6.95
C SER A 10 16.60 -11.73 -6.62
N PHE A 11 16.14 -12.45 -7.64
CA PHE A 11 15.32 -13.65 -7.53
C PHE A 11 15.93 -14.75 -8.41
N ASP A 12 16.12 -15.95 -7.85
CA ASP A 12 16.68 -17.10 -8.56
C ASP A 12 17.95 -16.78 -9.40
N LYS A 13 18.89 -16.03 -8.78
CA LYS A 13 20.14 -15.55 -9.40
C LYS A 13 19.97 -14.48 -10.49
N LYS A 14 18.74 -14.03 -10.76
CA LYS A 14 18.48 -12.92 -11.69
C LYS A 14 18.40 -11.61 -10.90
N GLU A 15 19.33 -10.71 -11.17
CA GLU A 15 19.27 -9.36 -10.60
C GLU A 15 18.10 -8.59 -11.21
N VAL A 16 17.30 -7.96 -10.34
CA VAL A 16 16.13 -7.17 -10.73
C VAL A 16 16.30 -5.71 -10.32
N LEU A 17 16.90 -5.47 -9.17
CA LEU A 17 17.32 -4.14 -8.73
C LEU A 17 18.82 -4.17 -8.50
N THR A 18 19.53 -3.21 -9.09
CA THR A 18 20.99 -3.12 -9.02
C THR A 18 21.36 -1.68 -8.65
N ASP A 19 21.88 -1.51 -7.43
CA ASP A 19 22.42 -0.25 -6.90
C ASP A 19 21.46 0.94 -7.07
N ILE A 20 20.23 0.78 -6.60
CA ILE A 20 19.17 1.79 -6.75
C ILE A 20 19.27 2.82 -5.64
N ASP A 21 19.54 4.07 -6.03
CA ASP A 21 19.39 5.25 -5.19
C ASP A 21 18.15 6.03 -5.57
N ALA A 22 17.31 6.37 -4.58
CA ALA A 22 16.11 7.16 -4.82
C ALA A 22 15.70 7.95 -3.58
N VAL A 23 15.16 9.15 -3.80
CA VAL A 23 14.56 9.99 -2.76
C VAL A 23 13.13 10.33 -3.15
N PHE A 24 12.19 10.04 -2.26
CA PHE A 24 10.77 10.35 -2.42
C PHE A 24 10.41 11.45 -1.44
N GLU A 25 10.16 12.64 -2.00
CA GLU A 25 9.92 13.84 -1.20
C GLU A 25 8.49 13.86 -0.63
N PRO A 26 8.31 14.31 0.63
CA PRO A 26 6.99 14.46 1.24
C PRO A 26 6.20 15.58 0.56
N GLY A 27 4.86 15.44 0.57
CA GLY A 27 3.94 16.45 0.02
C GLY A 27 3.95 16.56 -1.51
N LYS A 28 4.63 15.65 -2.18
CA LYS A 28 4.72 15.58 -3.66
C LYS A 28 4.22 14.23 -4.17
N VAL A 29 3.80 14.22 -5.43
CA VAL A 29 3.61 12.98 -6.20
C VAL A 29 4.98 12.61 -6.78
N ASN A 30 5.50 11.45 -6.36
CA ASN A 30 6.74 10.90 -6.86
C ASN A 30 6.40 9.75 -7.83
N LEU A 31 6.99 9.76 -9.04
CA LEU A 31 6.71 8.76 -10.06
C LEU A 31 7.94 7.88 -10.31
N ILE A 32 7.72 6.58 -10.34
CA ILE A 32 8.71 5.60 -10.81
C ILE A 32 8.34 5.21 -12.24
N ILE A 33 9.19 5.62 -13.19
CA ILE A 33 8.97 5.38 -14.63
C ILE A 33 9.96 4.34 -15.14
N GLY A 34 9.52 3.49 -16.04
CA GLY A 34 10.37 2.48 -16.68
C GLY A 34 9.56 1.50 -17.53
N LYS A 35 10.25 0.73 -18.36
CA LYS A 35 9.64 -0.31 -19.21
C LYS A 35 8.93 -1.37 -18.37
N SER A 36 8.01 -2.12 -18.97
CA SER A 36 7.44 -3.32 -18.32
C SER A 36 8.57 -4.29 -17.98
N GLY A 37 8.50 -4.89 -16.78
CA GLY A 37 9.52 -5.81 -16.29
C GLY A 37 10.83 -5.16 -15.81
N SER A 38 10.93 -3.83 -15.74
CA SER A 38 12.15 -3.13 -15.25
C SER A 38 12.32 -3.11 -13.72
N GLY A 39 11.49 -3.82 -12.96
CA GLY A 39 11.62 -3.90 -11.50
C GLY A 39 10.82 -2.86 -10.70
N LYS A 40 9.97 -2.02 -11.32
CA LYS A 40 9.17 -1.00 -10.62
C LYS A 40 8.36 -1.56 -9.44
N THR A 41 7.57 -2.60 -9.70
CA THR A 41 6.78 -3.30 -8.67
C THR A 41 7.67 -3.95 -7.61
N VAL A 42 8.85 -4.47 -7.99
CA VAL A 42 9.81 -5.03 -7.03
C VAL A 42 10.35 -3.93 -6.13
N LEU A 43 10.74 -2.79 -6.69
CA LEU A 43 11.19 -1.63 -5.90
C LEU A 43 10.08 -1.15 -4.95
N LEU A 44 8.85 -0.98 -5.45
CA LEU A 44 7.71 -0.59 -4.63
C LEU A 44 7.49 -1.58 -3.47
N LYS A 45 7.47 -2.89 -3.75
CA LYS A 45 7.31 -3.93 -2.73
C LYS A 45 8.46 -3.97 -1.73
N SER A 46 9.68 -3.63 -2.15
CA SER A 46 10.83 -3.48 -1.26
C SER A 46 10.69 -2.25 -0.36
N LEU A 47 10.27 -1.11 -0.92
CA LEU A 47 10.03 0.11 -0.16
C LEU A 47 8.99 -0.08 0.96
N ILE A 48 7.91 -0.83 0.72
CA ILE A 48 6.87 -1.10 1.73
C ILE A 48 7.18 -2.31 2.63
N GLY A 49 8.38 -2.89 2.50
CA GLY A 49 8.82 -4.02 3.33
C GLY A 49 8.08 -5.33 3.08
N LEU A 50 7.56 -5.56 1.85
CA LEU A 50 7.02 -6.85 1.40
C LEU A 50 8.09 -7.76 0.81
N HIS A 51 9.13 -7.18 0.23
CA HIS A 51 10.34 -7.91 -0.17
C HIS A 51 11.53 -7.45 0.68
N SER A 52 12.28 -8.39 1.22
CA SER A 52 13.61 -8.10 1.77
C SER A 52 14.54 -7.72 0.62
N ILE A 53 15.40 -6.75 0.85
CA ILE A 53 16.50 -6.40 -0.07
C ILE A 53 17.72 -7.24 0.22
N ASP A 54 18.58 -7.44 -0.78
CA ASP A 54 19.81 -8.23 -0.63
C ASP A 54 21.00 -7.35 -0.19
N LYS A 55 21.00 -6.05 -0.62
CA LYS A 55 21.98 -5.04 -0.21
C LYS A 55 21.31 -3.68 -0.17
N GLY A 56 21.99 -2.72 0.48
CA GLY A 56 21.54 -1.33 0.59
C GLY A 56 20.66 -1.10 1.82
N LYS A 57 20.00 0.06 1.84
CA LYS A 57 19.14 0.49 2.95
C LYS A 57 17.89 1.20 2.44
N ILE A 58 16.84 1.15 3.23
CA ILE A 58 15.59 1.89 2.98
C ILE A 58 15.20 2.63 4.25
N PHE A 59 15.02 3.95 4.15
CA PHE A 59 14.70 4.81 5.27
C PHE A 59 13.31 5.45 5.13
N TYR A 60 12.58 5.50 6.22
CA TYR A 60 11.40 6.34 6.42
C TYR A 60 11.77 7.45 7.40
N ASN A 61 12.07 8.65 6.86
CA ASN A 61 12.81 9.69 7.56
C ASN A 61 14.14 9.12 8.09
N ASP A 62 14.32 9.04 9.40
CA ASP A 62 15.54 8.51 10.03
C ASP A 62 15.41 7.03 10.43
N ARG A 63 14.30 6.38 10.09
CA ARG A 63 14.01 4.98 10.46
C ARG A 63 14.45 4.03 9.35
N ASP A 64 15.55 3.30 9.56
CA ASP A 64 16.02 2.25 8.64
C ASP A 64 15.14 1.00 8.78
N ILE A 65 14.29 0.73 7.77
CA ILE A 65 13.37 -0.42 7.80
C ILE A 65 14.06 -1.75 7.52
N THR A 66 15.28 -1.74 7.02
CA THR A 66 16.01 -2.97 6.65
C THR A 66 16.52 -3.75 7.87
N VAL A 67 16.66 -3.07 9.00
CA VAL A 67 17.11 -3.67 10.28
C VAL A 67 15.97 -3.80 11.31
N MET A 68 14.74 -3.45 10.93
CA MET A 68 13.59 -3.50 11.84
C MET A 68 13.09 -4.92 12.08
N ASN A 69 12.71 -5.18 13.33
CA ASN A 69 11.98 -6.41 13.67
C ASN A 69 10.50 -6.34 13.23
N ASN A 70 9.80 -7.47 13.29
CA ASN A 70 8.40 -7.60 12.86
C ASN A 70 7.45 -6.61 13.57
N LYS A 71 7.68 -6.27 14.83
CA LYS A 71 6.85 -5.32 15.59
C LYS A 71 7.03 -3.89 15.02
N GLN A 72 8.26 -3.49 14.80
CA GLN A 72 8.60 -2.18 14.23
C GLN A 72 8.08 -2.04 12.78
N ILE A 73 8.21 -3.09 11.96
CA ILE A 73 7.64 -3.12 10.61
C ILE A 73 6.10 -2.99 10.65
N LYS A 74 5.44 -3.64 11.62
CA LYS A 74 3.99 -3.49 11.81
C LYS A 74 3.59 -2.05 12.10
N ASP A 75 4.38 -1.31 12.86
CA ASP A 75 4.12 0.11 13.14
C ASP A 75 4.33 0.99 11.90
N ILE A 76 5.35 0.70 11.08
CA ILE A 76 5.51 1.37 9.78
C ILE A 76 4.28 1.12 8.89
N ARG A 77 3.77 -0.12 8.83
CA ARG A 77 2.62 -0.48 7.98
C ARG A 77 1.35 0.30 8.32
N LYS A 78 1.16 0.74 9.56
CA LYS A 78 0.05 1.62 9.93
C LYS A 78 0.12 2.99 9.25
N GLU A 79 1.33 3.42 8.88
CA GLU A 79 1.57 4.70 8.22
C GLU A 79 1.47 4.60 6.69
N LEU A 80 1.28 3.39 6.15
CA LEU A 80 1.26 3.11 4.71
C LEU A 80 -0.15 2.82 4.22
N GLY A 81 -0.53 3.42 3.11
CA GLY A 81 -1.63 2.98 2.25
C GLY A 81 -1.05 2.41 0.97
N VAL A 82 -1.58 1.27 0.51
CA VAL A 82 -1.10 0.62 -0.70
C VAL A 82 -2.27 0.25 -1.60
N VAL A 83 -2.19 0.69 -2.84
CA VAL A 83 -3.09 0.28 -3.94
C VAL A 83 -2.29 -0.62 -4.86
N PHE A 84 -2.61 -1.91 -4.87
CA PHE A 84 -1.98 -2.89 -5.76
C PHE A 84 -2.67 -2.92 -7.12
N GLN A 85 -1.93 -3.33 -8.14
CA GLN A 85 -2.47 -3.63 -9.46
C GLN A 85 -3.66 -4.59 -9.34
N GLY A 86 -4.78 -4.26 -10.03
CA GLY A 86 -6.02 -5.04 -9.92
C GLY A 86 -6.82 -4.87 -8.63
N GLY A 87 -6.38 -3.99 -7.70
CA GLY A 87 -7.09 -3.67 -6.45
C GLY A 87 -6.87 -4.68 -5.32
N ALA A 88 -6.58 -5.94 -5.59
CA ALA A 88 -6.36 -7.02 -4.61
C ALA A 88 -7.42 -7.04 -3.47
N LEU A 89 -8.69 -6.97 -3.83
CA LEU A 89 -9.79 -7.08 -2.88
C LEU A 89 -9.96 -8.54 -2.43
N PHE A 90 -10.46 -8.72 -1.22
CA PHE A 90 -10.87 -10.03 -0.72
C PHE A 90 -12.24 -10.36 -1.28
N ASP A 91 -12.36 -11.38 -2.11
CA ASP A 91 -13.60 -11.77 -2.77
C ASP A 91 -14.67 -12.27 -1.79
N SER A 92 -14.25 -12.80 -0.65
CA SER A 92 -15.13 -13.28 0.43
C SER A 92 -15.67 -12.18 1.35
N LEU A 93 -15.21 -10.95 1.19
CA LEU A 93 -15.62 -9.80 1.99
C LEU A 93 -16.45 -8.83 1.14
N SER A 94 -17.48 -8.22 1.75
CA SER A 94 -18.21 -7.13 1.13
C SER A 94 -17.31 -5.91 0.89
N VAL A 95 -17.78 -4.95 0.12
CA VAL A 95 -17.09 -3.66 -0.13
C VAL A 95 -16.78 -2.96 1.18
N LEU A 96 -17.74 -2.87 2.10
CA LEU A 96 -17.55 -2.26 3.41
C LEU A 96 -16.50 -3.00 4.24
N GLU A 97 -16.57 -4.32 4.27
CA GLU A 97 -15.60 -5.15 5.01
C GLU A 97 -14.19 -5.05 4.44
N ASN A 98 -14.05 -4.99 3.11
CA ASN A 98 -12.77 -4.73 2.46
C ASN A 98 -12.15 -3.41 2.92
N VAL A 99 -12.94 -2.34 2.99
CA VAL A 99 -12.45 -1.01 3.44
C VAL A 99 -12.19 -1.01 4.95
N LYS A 100 -13.01 -1.69 5.76
CA LYS A 100 -12.81 -1.83 7.22
C LYS A 100 -11.60 -2.70 7.59
N PHE A 101 -11.13 -3.56 6.70
CA PHE A 101 -10.12 -4.56 7.03
C PHE A 101 -8.85 -3.97 7.69
N PRO A 102 -8.23 -2.88 7.19
CA PRO A 102 -7.10 -2.29 7.89
C PRO A 102 -7.44 -1.73 9.27
N LEU A 103 -8.66 -1.19 9.46
CA LEU A 103 -9.11 -0.69 10.77
C LEU A 103 -9.22 -1.83 11.79
N ASN A 104 -9.65 -3.02 11.35
CA ASN A 104 -9.75 -4.20 12.21
C ASN A 104 -8.36 -4.68 12.68
N LEU A 105 -7.33 -4.51 11.86
CA LEU A 105 -5.97 -4.94 12.18
C LEU A 105 -5.18 -3.92 13.01
N PHE A 106 -5.43 -2.63 12.80
CA PHE A 106 -4.50 -1.59 13.25
C PHE A 106 -5.12 -0.48 14.10
N SER A 107 -6.46 -0.46 14.29
CA SER A 107 -7.11 0.56 15.11
C SER A 107 -7.79 -0.04 16.34
N SER A 108 -7.99 0.80 17.36
CA SER A 108 -8.78 0.51 18.54
C SER A 108 -10.20 1.09 18.48
N MET A 109 -10.63 1.56 17.30
CA MET A 109 -11.96 2.10 17.06
C MET A 109 -13.05 1.07 17.35
N THR A 110 -14.21 1.53 17.84
CA THR A 110 -15.43 0.72 17.96
C THR A 110 -15.94 0.31 16.57
N GLU A 111 -16.78 -0.71 16.51
CA GLU A 111 -17.35 -1.16 15.22
C GLU A 111 -18.18 -0.08 14.52
N LYS A 112 -18.85 0.77 15.29
CA LYS A 112 -19.58 1.93 14.77
C LYS A 112 -18.62 2.92 14.11
N GLU A 113 -17.58 3.35 14.81
CA GLU A 113 -16.58 4.28 14.29
C GLU A 113 -15.87 3.75 13.05
N LYS A 114 -15.49 2.45 13.01
CA LYS A 114 -14.91 1.80 11.85
C LYS A 114 -15.85 1.85 10.64
N THR A 115 -17.14 1.59 10.86
CA THR A 115 -18.16 1.60 9.80
C THR A 115 -18.34 3.02 9.25
N GLU A 116 -18.50 4.01 10.12
CA GLU A 116 -18.63 5.43 9.73
C GLU A 116 -17.39 5.90 8.95
N ARG A 117 -16.19 5.52 9.42
CA ARG A 117 -14.94 5.84 8.74
C ARG A 117 -14.82 5.18 7.35
N ALA A 118 -15.22 3.93 7.23
CA ALA A 118 -15.18 3.21 5.95
C ALA A 118 -16.18 3.80 4.95
N ILE A 119 -17.40 4.11 5.36
CA ILE A 119 -18.41 4.79 4.54
C ILE A 119 -17.91 6.16 4.10
N PHE A 120 -17.31 6.94 5.01
CA PHE A 120 -16.68 8.21 4.64
C PHE A 120 -15.65 8.04 3.52
N CYS A 121 -14.77 7.03 3.60
CA CYS A 121 -13.77 6.76 2.57
C CYS A 121 -14.39 6.30 1.25
N LEU A 122 -15.47 5.51 1.28
CA LEU A 122 -16.21 5.13 0.06
C LEU A 122 -16.83 6.35 -0.61
N ASN A 123 -17.44 7.25 0.14
CA ASN A 123 -18.00 8.50 -0.38
C ASN A 123 -16.91 9.39 -1.03
N ARG A 124 -15.70 9.44 -0.45
CA ARG A 124 -14.55 10.20 -1.00
C ARG A 124 -14.12 9.71 -2.38
N VAL A 125 -14.41 8.47 -2.73
CA VAL A 125 -14.14 7.90 -4.06
C VAL A 125 -15.40 7.78 -4.93
N ASN A 126 -16.48 8.51 -4.58
CA ASN A 126 -17.77 8.51 -5.28
C ASN A 126 -18.38 7.09 -5.41
N LEU A 127 -18.36 6.33 -4.32
CA LEU A 127 -19.05 5.05 -4.18
C LEU A 127 -20.10 5.16 -3.07
N ASN A 128 -21.38 5.15 -3.44
CA ASN A 128 -22.51 5.23 -2.52
C ASN A 128 -23.41 4.01 -2.73
N ASN A 129 -24.04 3.53 -1.66
CA ASN A 129 -24.99 2.41 -1.67
C ASN A 129 -24.38 1.10 -2.23
N VAL A 130 -23.10 0.85 -1.99
CA VAL A 130 -22.38 -0.35 -2.45
C VAL A 130 -21.82 -1.19 -1.29
N GLU A 131 -22.10 -0.79 -0.08
CA GLU A 131 -21.48 -1.31 1.16
C GLU A 131 -21.61 -2.81 1.30
N ASN A 132 -22.78 -3.34 0.90
CA ASN A 132 -23.14 -4.76 1.04
C ASN A 132 -22.81 -5.59 -0.20
N LEU A 133 -22.35 -4.97 -1.29
CA LEU A 133 -21.96 -5.68 -2.51
C LEU A 133 -20.62 -6.38 -2.33
N TYR A 134 -20.44 -7.47 -3.05
CA TYR A 134 -19.18 -8.21 -3.11
C TYR A 134 -18.35 -7.78 -4.34
N PRO A 135 -17.02 -8.03 -4.35
CA PRO A 135 -16.19 -7.71 -5.50
C PRO A 135 -16.71 -8.28 -6.83
N ALA A 136 -17.34 -9.45 -6.83
CA ALA A 136 -17.92 -10.04 -8.04
C ALA A 136 -19.11 -9.24 -8.62
N GLU A 137 -19.77 -8.42 -7.80
CA GLU A 137 -20.99 -7.69 -8.16
C GLU A 137 -20.70 -6.24 -8.61
N ILE A 138 -19.45 -5.81 -8.59
CA ILE A 138 -19.03 -4.44 -8.93
C ILE A 138 -18.08 -4.41 -10.13
N SER A 139 -18.11 -3.30 -10.88
CA SER A 139 -17.26 -3.12 -12.06
C SER A 139 -15.78 -3.02 -11.70
N GLY A 140 -14.88 -3.26 -12.69
CA GLY A 140 -13.43 -3.10 -12.50
C GLY A 140 -13.03 -1.70 -12.03
N GLY A 141 -13.67 -0.65 -12.53
CA GLY A 141 -13.45 0.71 -12.08
C GLY A 141 -13.91 0.94 -10.63
N MET A 142 -15.00 0.29 -10.20
CA MET A 142 -15.45 0.33 -8.81
C MET A 142 -14.45 -0.42 -7.90
N LYS A 143 -13.94 -1.58 -8.32
CA LYS A 143 -12.91 -2.33 -7.58
C LYS A 143 -11.67 -1.48 -7.30
N LYS A 144 -11.18 -0.74 -8.29
CA LYS A 144 -10.06 0.21 -8.13
C LYS A 144 -10.39 1.28 -7.09
N ARG A 145 -11.58 1.87 -7.15
CA ARG A 145 -12.02 2.89 -6.17
C ARG A 145 -12.17 2.33 -4.77
N VAL A 146 -12.69 1.10 -4.59
CA VAL A 146 -12.72 0.42 -3.30
C VAL A 146 -11.30 0.18 -2.75
N ALA A 147 -10.36 -0.22 -3.61
CA ALA A 147 -8.96 -0.39 -3.21
C ALA A 147 -8.33 0.93 -2.74
N ILE A 148 -8.65 2.05 -3.39
CA ILE A 148 -8.21 3.38 -2.93
C ILE A 148 -8.85 3.72 -1.58
N ALA A 149 -10.18 3.53 -1.41
CA ALA A 149 -10.87 3.77 -0.14
C ALA A 149 -10.24 2.97 1.00
N ARG A 150 -9.92 1.68 0.76
CA ARG A 150 -9.22 0.81 1.71
C ARG A 150 -7.81 1.32 2.04
N ALA A 151 -7.08 1.80 1.05
CA ALA A 151 -5.72 2.29 1.25
C ALA A 151 -5.68 3.57 2.11
N ILE A 152 -6.69 4.45 2.01
CA ILE A 152 -6.72 5.72 2.74
C ILE A 152 -7.45 5.66 4.10
N VAL A 153 -8.06 4.53 4.45
CA VAL A 153 -8.95 4.43 5.62
C VAL A 153 -8.23 4.70 6.95
N LEU A 154 -6.95 4.32 7.06
CA LEU A 154 -6.09 4.59 8.23
C LEU A 154 -5.46 5.99 8.22
N GLN A 155 -5.77 6.86 7.25
CA GLN A 155 -5.11 8.17 7.06
C GLN A 155 -3.58 8.04 6.94
N PRO A 156 -3.09 7.25 5.99
CA PRO A 156 -1.67 6.95 5.90
C PRO A 156 -0.85 8.21 5.64
N LYS A 157 0.39 8.23 6.14
CA LYS A 157 1.38 9.27 5.82
C LYS A 157 1.97 9.11 4.43
N TYR A 158 1.99 7.87 3.91
CA TYR A 158 2.55 7.52 2.62
C TYR A 158 1.55 6.66 1.85
N LEU A 159 1.25 7.06 0.62
CA LEU A 159 0.38 6.30 -0.27
C LEU A 159 1.19 5.79 -1.46
N PHE A 160 1.19 4.49 -1.64
CA PHE A 160 1.83 3.79 -2.76
C PHE A 160 0.78 3.28 -3.72
N CYS A 161 1.02 3.47 -5.03
CA CYS A 161 0.13 2.99 -6.07
C CYS A 161 0.95 2.20 -7.10
N ASP A 162 0.60 0.96 -7.32
CA ASP A 162 1.21 0.08 -8.33
C ASP A 162 0.25 -0.02 -9.52
N GLU A 163 0.52 0.74 -10.58
CA GLU A 163 -0.31 0.81 -11.81
C GLU A 163 -1.82 1.03 -11.51
N PRO A 164 -2.20 2.16 -10.90
CA PRO A 164 -3.58 2.44 -10.43
C PRO A 164 -4.61 2.58 -11.55
#